data_ee56711ba174a582158f12bbfbc88ced
#
_entry.id   ee56711ba174a582158f12bbfbc88ced
#
_cell.length_a   1.000
_cell.length_b   1.000
_cell.length_c   1.000
_cell.angle_alpha   90.00
_cell.angle_beta   90.00
_cell.angle_gamma   90.00
#
_symmetry.space_group_name_H-M   'P 1'
#
loop_
_entity.id
_entity.type
_entity.pdbx_description
1 polymer ?
#
loop_
_entity_poly.entity_id
_entity_poly.type
_entity_poly.pdbx_seq_one_letter_code
_entity_poly.pdbx_strand_id
1 'polypeptide(L)'
;MRSIHPATLIPVGIFAFLGGAFLGRTRKGLSMRPASKDGPLQAIPLASWGRFVSVMVVAPRDKVTPRYRLGTFGMDTRRLADVGFMVEPRKATVGNEAGVWVGKWKAPLTTDKFLGSMPAQYEAFKRSMSKMIPAVSGLVGHEVDGVRCTLSGLLAVGHLAGEGGVKGWTEDPTVRARFKATTANFTKANGIF
;
A
#
# COMPACT_ATOMS: atom_id res chain seq x y z
N MET A 1 5.16 -35.03 30.16
CA MET A 1 5.72 -35.14 28.81
C MET A 1 4.89 -34.26 27.91
N ARG A 2 5.39 -33.10 27.51
CA ARG A 2 4.71 -32.17 26.56
C ARG A 2 5.34 -32.33 25.19
N SER A 3 4.54 -32.74 24.21
CA SER A 3 4.93 -32.94 22.82
C SER A 3 5.14 -31.56 22.16
N ILE A 4 6.33 -31.34 21.60
CA ILE A 4 6.69 -30.15 20.83
C ILE A 4 6.39 -30.46 19.38
N HIS A 5 5.41 -29.74 18.77
CA HIS A 5 5.17 -29.85 17.35
C HIS A 5 6.20 -28.97 16.58
N PRO A 6 6.80 -29.51 15.51
CA PRO A 6 7.73 -28.74 14.69
C PRO A 6 6.97 -27.67 13.89
N ALA A 7 7.51 -26.44 13.89
CA ALA A 7 7.04 -25.34 13.08
C ALA A 7 7.25 -25.65 11.60
N THR A 8 6.18 -25.72 10.84
CA THR A 8 6.20 -25.88 9.40
C THR A 8 6.67 -24.57 8.75
N LEU A 9 7.88 -24.55 8.23
CA LEU A 9 8.41 -23.48 7.38
C LEU A 9 7.60 -23.44 6.08
N ILE A 10 6.85 -22.37 5.87
CA ILE A 10 6.16 -22.10 4.60
C ILE A 10 7.21 -21.55 3.63
N PRO A 11 7.46 -22.18 2.49
CA PRO A 11 8.39 -21.64 1.50
C PRO A 11 7.82 -20.33 0.90
N VAL A 12 8.62 -19.28 0.97
CA VAL A 12 8.37 -18.02 0.27
C VAL A 12 8.50 -18.30 -1.23
N GLY A 13 7.39 -18.49 -1.90
CA GLY A 13 7.34 -18.68 -3.34
C GLY A 13 7.83 -17.43 -4.06
N ILE A 14 8.98 -17.53 -4.71
CA ILE A 14 9.50 -16.52 -5.63
C ILE A 14 8.62 -16.55 -6.88
N PHE A 15 7.75 -15.56 -7.04
CA PHE A 15 6.99 -15.39 -8.26
C PHE A 15 7.90 -14.77 -9.33
N ALA A 16 8.43 -15.62 -10.22
CA ALA A 16 9.08 -15.18 -11.44
C ALA A 16 8.02 -14.65 -12.42
N PHE A 17 7.95 -13.34 -12.61
CA PHE A 17 7.19 -12.75 -13.70
C PHE A 17 8.00 -12.87 -14.98
N LEU A 18 7.59 -13.75 -15.89
CA LEU A 18 8.09 -13.84 -17.26
C LEU A 18 7.73 -12.56 -18.02
N GLY A 19 8.71 -11.66 -18.16
CA GLY A 19 8.63 -10.52 -19.07
C GLY A 19 8.82 -11.00 -20.50
N GLY A 20 7.74 -11.04 -21.29
CA GLY A 20 7.81 -11.27 -22.73
C GLY A 20 8.50 -10.10 -23.44
N ALA A 21 9.65 -10.37 -24.05
CA ALA A 21 10.34 -9.43 -24.92
C ALA A 21 9.62 -9.38 -26.28
N PHE A 22 8.99 -8.25 -26.60
CA PHE A 22 8.50 -7.96 -27.95
C PHE A 22 9.50 -7.04 -28.67
N LEU A 23 10.29 -7.63 -29.58
CA LEU A 23 11.11 -6.91 -30.56
C LEU A 23 10.20 -6.37 -31.67
N GLY A 24 9.93 -5.08 -31.68
CA GLY A 24 9.13 -4.40 -32.69
C GLY A 24 9.84 -3.17 -33.25
N ARG A 25 10.11 -3.21 -34.53
CA ARG A 25 10.80 -2.25 -35.41
C ARG A 25 10.39 -0.77 -35.24
N THR A 26 11.40 0.07 -35.28
CA THR A 26 11.35 1.54 -35.39
C THR A 26 10.48 2.04 -36.56
N ARG A 27 9.52 2.91 -36.26
CA ARG A 27 9.03 3.96 -37.17
C ARG A 27 8.99 5.29 -36.41
N LYS A 28 9.72 6.30 -36.93
CA LYS A 28 9.66 7.70 -36.51
C LYS A 28 8.24 8.21 -36.74
N GLY A 29 7.55 8.54 -35.68
CA GLY A 29 6.33 9.30 -35.64
C GLY A 29 6.20 9.79 -34.22
N LEU A 30 6.15 11.12 -34.01
CA LEU A 30 5.83 11.74 -32.72
C LEU A 30 4.42 11.27 -32.32
N SER A 31 4.33 10.11 -31.69
CA SER A 31 3.14 9.66 -30.99
C SER A 31 3.22 10.23 -29.59
N MET A 32 2.36 11.21 -29.27
CA MET A 32 2.02 11.50 -27.88
C MET A 32 1.58 10.19 -27.23
N ARG A 33 2.46 9.57 -26.46
CA ARG A 33 2.08 8.44 -25.60
C ARG A 33 0.94 8.91 -24.70
N PRO A 34 -0.20 8.23 -24.67
CA PRO A 34 -1.19 8.50 -23.63
C PRO A 34 -0.49 8.38 -22.27
N ALA A 35 -0.74 9.35 -21.38
CA ALA A 35 -0.19 9.33 -20.04
C ALA A 35 -0.47 7.94 -19.44
N SER A 36 0.60 7.21 -19.15
CA SER A 36 0.52 5.83 -18.65
C SER A 36 -0.34 5.81 -17.40
N LYS A 37 -1.29 4.88 -17.33
CA LYS A 37 -2.15 4.68 -16.14
C LYS A 37 -1.36 4.40 -14.85
N ASP A 38 -0.07 4.11 -14.95
CA ASP A 38 0.81 3.76 -13.84
C ASP A 38 1.52 4.97 -13.22
N GLY A 39 1.47 6.15 -13.86
CA GLY A 39 1.96 7.41 -13.29
C GLY A 39 3.37 7.36 -12.69
N PRO A 40 3.61 8.06 -11.56
CA PRO A 40 4.94 8.22 -10.97
C PRO A 40 5.62 6.95 -10.50
N LEU A 41 4.91 5.85 -10.29
CA LEU A 41 5.51 4.57 -9.88
C LEU A 41 6.38 3.92 -10.96
N GLN A 42 6.23 4.32 -12.23
CA GLN A 42 7.08 3.79 -13.33
C GLN A 42 8.56 4.15 -13.20
N ALA A 43 8.88 5.22 -12.49
CA ALA A 43 10.25 5.63 -12.24
C ALA A 43 10.95 4.77 -11.17
N ILE A 44 10.19 3.95 -10.42
CA ILE A 44 10.75 3.11 -9.37
C ILE A 44 11.20 1.77 -9.97
N PRO A 45 12.47 1.35 -9.75
CA PRO A 45 12.95 0.05 -10.22
C PRO A 45 12.08 -1.09 -9.69
N LEU A 46 11.75 -2.06 -10.55
CA LEU A 46 10.83 -3.16 -10.21
C LEU A 46 11.28 -3.95 -8.97
N ALA A 47 12.59 -4.20 -8.82
CA ALA A 47 13.14 -4.89 -7.66
C ALA A 47 12.94 -4.10 -6.36
N SER A 48 13.13 -2.77 -6.40
CA SER A 48 12.89 -1.88 -5.26
C SER A 48 11.41 -1.83 -4.91
N TRP A 49 10.55 -1.72 -5.91
CA TRP A 49 9.11 -1.79 -5.71
C TRP A 49 8.67 -3.13 -5.08
N GLY A 50 9.21 -4.25 -5.56
CA GLY A 50 8.94 -5.58 -5.00
C GLY A 50 9.33 -5.68 -3.52
N ARG A 51 10.52 -5.16 -3.14
CA ARG A 51 10.93 -5.09 -1.73
C ARG A 51 9.99 -4.22 -0.90
N PHE A 52 9.61 -3.06 -1.40
CA PHE A 52 8.65 -2.18 -0.73
C PHE A 52 7.32 -2.89 -0.49
N VAL A 53 6.75 -3.52 -1.51
CA VAL A 53 5.50 -4.30 -1.41
C VAL A 53 5.61 -5.38 -0.33
N SER A 54 6.73 -6.10 -0.25
CA SER A 54 6.91 -7.17 0.74
C SER A 54 6.90 -6.67 2.19
N VAL A 55 7.45 -5.49 2.47
CA VAL A 55 7.43 -4.91 3.82
C VAL A 55 6.08 -4.28 4.17
N MET A 56 5.22 -4.00 3.19
CA MET A 56 3.89 -3.44 3.38
C MET A 56 2.80 -4.49 3.61
N VAL A 57 3.14 -5.77 3.59
CA VAL A 57 2.22 -6.87 3.96
C VAL A 57 1.92 -6.81 5.46
N VAL A 58 0.66 -6.59 5.83
CA VAL A 58 0.24 -6.41 7.24
C VAL A 58 -0.66 -7.52 7.77
N ALA A 59 -1.29 -8.30 6.88
CA ALA A 59 -2.24 -9.34 7.27
C ALA A 59 -2.29 -10.48 6.23
N PRO A 60 -2.78 -11.67 6.59
CA PRO A 60 -3.18 -12.67 5.61
C PRO A 60 -4.21 -12.13 4.62
N ARG A 61 -4.15 -12.65 3.39
CA ARG A 61 -4.94 -12.18 2.25
C ARG A 61 -6.45 -12.14 2.49
N ASP A 62 -6.97 -13.10 3.22
CA ASP A 62 -8.38 -13.35 3.48
C ASP A 62 -8.92 -12.65 4.74
N LYS A 63 -8.10 -11.80 5.39
CA LYS A 63 -8.51 -11.18 6.65
C LYS A 63 -9.19 -9.83 6.49
N VAL A 64 -10.22 -9.65 7.32
CA VAL A 64 -10.75 -8.37 7.74
C VAL A 64 -10.22 -8.11 9.15
N THR A 65 -9.47 -7.04 9.35
CA THR A 65 -8.95 -6.69 10.68
C THR A 65 -10.04 -6.06 11.55
N PRO A 66 -9.85 -5.98 12.89
CA PRO A 66 -10.84 -5.35 13.80
C PRO A 66 -11.25 -3.93 13.39
N ARG A 67 -10.38 -3.16 12.74
CA ARG A 67 -10.70 -1.82 12.21
C ARG A 67 -11.23 -1.84 10.77
N TYR A 68 -11.80 -2.95 10.32
CA TYR A 68 -12.37 -3.12 8.99
C TYR A 68 -11.37 -2.82 7.85
N ARG A 69 -10.11 -3.17 8.06
CA ARG A 69 -9.10 -3.13 7.02
C ARG A 69 -9.07 -4.46 6.30
N LEU A 70 -9.04 -4.40 4.98
CA LEU A 70 -9.27 -5.52 4.10
C LEU A 70 -7.96 -5.99 3.44
N GLY A 71 -7.76 -7.29 3.46
CA GLY A 71 -6.74 -8.00 2.70
C GLY A 71 -5.30 -7.77 3.20
N THR A 72 -4.37 -8.27 2.41
CA THR A 72 -2.93 -8.33 2.69
C THR A 72 -2.32 -6.97 3.05
N PHE A 73 -2.79 -5.90 2.40
CA PHE A 73 -2.28 -4.54 2.62
C PHE A 73 -3.11 -3.73 3.62
N GLY A 74 -4.12 -4.32 4.26
CA GLY A 74 -4.93 -3.64 5.25
C GLY A 74 -5.59 -2.36 4.74
N MET A 75 -6.19 -2.41 3.56
CA MET A 75 -6.86 -1.28 2.94
C MET A 75 -8.19 -0.99 3.62
N ASP A 76 -8.41 0.23 4.08
CA ASP A 76 -9.73 0.63 4.56
C ASP A 76 -10.68 0.98 3.39
N THR A 77 -11.99 0.99 3.69
CA THR A 77 -13.04 1.24 2.70
C THR A 77 -12.94 2.62 2.04
N ARG A 78 -12.54 3.66 2.79
CA ARG A 78 -12.35 4.99 2.24
C ARG A 78 -11.26 4.97 1.17
N ARG A 79 -10.13 4.34 1.49
CA ARG A 79 -9.00 4.21 0.55
C ARG A 79 -9.37 3.38 -0.67
N LEU A 80 -10.13 2.30 -0.49
CA LEU A 80 -10.67 1.51 -1.61
C LEU A 80 -11.61 2.33 -2.48
N ALA A 81 -12.40 3.24 -1.90
CA ALA A 81 -13.22 4.18 -2.65
C ALA A 81 -12.37 5.21 -3.41
N ASP A 82 -11.36 5.78 -2.76
CA ASP A 82 -10.44 6.76 -3.36
C ASP A 82 -9.71 6.21 -4.59
N VAL A 83 -9.47 4.90 -4.64
CA VAL A 83 -8.81 4.21 -5.77
C VAL A 83 -9.79 3.48 -6.71
N GLY A 84 -11.09 3.67 -6.50
CA GLY A 84 -12.12 3.28 -7.45
C GLY A 84 -12.63 1.84 -7.32
N PHE A 85 -12.38 1.14 -6.21
CA PHE A 85 -12.89 -0.20 -5.93
C PHE A 85 -14.23 -0.18 -5.21
N MET A 86 -14.51 0.86 -4.45
CA MET A 86 -15.77 1.05 -3.72
C MET A 86 -16.39 2.41 -4.01
N VAL A 87 -17.65 2.60 -3.62
CA VAL A 87 -18.41 3.86 -3.69
C VAL A 87 -19.09 4.12 -2.35
N GLU A 88 -19.58 5.37 -2.18
CA GLU A 88 -20.34 5.81 -1.00
C GLU A 88 -19.62 5.52 0.34
N PRO A 89 -18.34 5.90 0.49
CA PRO A 89 -17.65 5.67 1.76
C PRO A 89 -18.28 6.53 2.85
N ARG A 90 -18.65 5.91 3.97
CA ARG A 90 -19.21 6.61 5.14
C ARG A 90 -18.70 5.99 6.43
N LYS A 91 -18.71 6.76 7.50
CA LYS A 91 -18.47 6.21 8.84
C LYS A 91 -19.72 5.53 9.39
N ALA A 92 -19.53 4.37 10.02
CA ALA A 92 -20.58 3.62 10.66
C ALA A 92 -20.06 2.95 11.94
N THR A 93 -20.95 2.46 12.76
CA THR A 93 -20.62 1.50 13.83
C THR A 93 -20.77 0.10 13.28
N VAL A 94 -19.72 -0.72 13.42
CA VAL A 94 -19.69 -2.12 12.99
C VAL A 94 -19.38 -2.97 14.22
N GLY A 95 -20.32 -3.77 14.67
CA GLY A 95 -20.23 -4.41 15.98
C GLY A 95 -20.09 -3.36 17.08
N ASN A 96 -19.03 -3.45 17.89
CA ASN A 96 -18.72 -2.50 18.96
C ASN A 96 -17.77 -1.38 18.54
N GLU A 97 -17.33 -1.34 17.28
CA GLU A 97 -16.37 -0.38 16.77
C GLU A 97 -17.07 0.81 16.09
N ALA A 98 -16.98 2.00 16.70
CA ALA A 98 -17.50 3.23 16.11
C ALA A 98 -16.51 3.88 15.14
N GLY A 99 -17.04 4.61 14.16
CA GLY A 99 -16.24 5.40 13.22
C GLY A 99 -15.49 4.55 12.17
N VAL A 100 -15.93 3.32 11.97
CA VAL A 100 -15.41 2.43 10.92
C VAL A 100 -15.87 2.92 9.55
N TRP A 101 -14.97 2.95 8.59
CA TRP A 101 -15.31 3.26 7.20
C TRP A 101 -15.94 2.04 6.51
N VAL A 102 -17.17 2.22 6.02
CA VAL A 102 -17.93 1.25 5.22
C VAL A 102 -18.31 1.86 3.88
N GLY A 103 -18.66 1.02 2.90
CA GLY A 103 -19.06 1.47 1.55
C GLY A 103 -19.61 0.30 0.74
N LYS A 104 -19.99 0.59 -0.50
CA LYS A 104 -20.48 -0.41 -1.44
C LYS A 104 -19.41 -0.77 -2.45
N TRP A 105 -19.24 -2.05 -2.76
CA TRP A 105 -18.34 -2.50 -3.81
C TRP A 105 -18.84 -2.09 -5.19
N LYS A 106 -17.94 -1.71 -6.07
CA LYS A 106 -18.25 -1.59 -7.50
C LYS A 106 -18.40 -2.97 -8.10
N ALA A 107 -19.51 -3.21 -8.80
CA ALA A 107 -19.71 -4.45 -9.53
C ALA A 107 -18.55 -4.69 -10.54
N PRO A 108 -18.14 -5.96 -10.72
CA PRO A 108 -18.66 -7.19 -10.14
C PRO A 108 -17.98 -7.62 -8.83
N LEU A 109 -17.25 -6.72 -8.14
CA LEU A 109 -16.53 -7.03 -6.91
C LEU A 109 -17.49 -7.19 -5.73
N THR A 110 -17.08 -8.04 -4.80
CA THR A 110 -17.64 -8.22 -3.46
C THR A 110 -16.48 -8.34 -2.48
N THR A 111 -16.75 -8.34 -1.18
CA THR A 111 -15.71 -8.56 -0.16
C THR A 111 -14.96 -9.86 -0.41
N ASP A 112 -15.66 -10.96 -0.63
CA ASP A 112 -15.05 -12.28 -0.84
C ASP A 112 -14.20 -12.33 -2.11
N LYS A 113 -14.71 -11.76 -3.21
CA LYS A 113 -13.95 -11.67 -4.46
C LYS A 113 -12.69 -10.83 -4.31
N PHE A 114 -12.75 -9.73 -3.58
CA PHE A 114 -11.58 -8.90 -3.31
C PHE A 114 -10.58 -9.63 -2.42
N LEU A 115 -11.02 -10.21 -1.31
CA LEU A 115 -10.18 -10.97 -0.39
C LEU A 115 -9.60 -12.23 -1.06
N GLY A 116 -10.34 -12.88 -1.94
CA GLY A 116 -9.87 -14.02 -2.74
C GLY A 116 -8.87 -13.66 -3.85
N SER A 117 -8.77 -12.37 -4.24
CA SER A 117 -7.99 -11.92 -5.39
C SER A 117 -6.77 -11.12 -5.01
N MET A 118 -5.60 -11.76 -4.94
CA MET A 118 -4.32 -11.05 -4.75
C MET A 118 -4.04 -9.98 -5.83
N PRO A 119 -4.33 -10.23 -7.13
CA PRO A 119 -4.20 -9.18 -8.14
C PRO A 119 -5.06 -7.94 -7.87
N ALA A 120 -6.31 -8.10 -7.40
CA ALA A 120 -7.18 -6.96 -7.08
C ALA A 120 -6.65 -6.18 -5.86
N GLN A 121 -6.19 -6.86 -4.83
CA GLN A 121 -5.58 -6.24 -3.65
C GLN A 121 -4.30 -5.49 -4.00
N TYR A 122 -3.44 -6.09 -4.82
CA TYR A 122 -2.20 -5.45 -5.29
C TYR A 122 -2.48 -4.22 -6.14
N GLU A 123 -3.44 -4.29 -7.06
CA GLU A 123 -3.83 -3.16 -7.89
C GLU A 123 -4.40 -2.00 -7.06
N ALA A 124 -5.24 -2.30 -6.05
CA ALA A 124 -5.75 -1.30 -5.12
C ALA A 124 -4.61 -0.62 -4.34
N PHE A 125 -3.67 -1.41 -3.84
CA PHE A 125 -2.48 -0.90 -3.15
C PHE A 125 -1.61 -0.03 -4.06
N LYS A 126 -1.29 -0.51 -5.27
CA LYS A 126 -0.51 0.21 -6.27
C LYS A 126 -1.14 1.57 -6.60
N ARG A 127 -2.45 1.61 -6.87
CA ARG A 127 -3.17 2.86 -7.13
C ARG A 127 -3.13 3.81 -5.94
N SER A 128 -3.28 3.28 -4.72
CA SER A 128 -3.20 4.07 -3.50
C SER A 128 -1.82 4.71 -3.33
N MET A 129 -0.74 3.96 -3.60
CA MET A 129 0.62 4.51 -3.55
C MET A 129 0.86 5.56 -4.64
N SER A 130 0.44 5.29 -5.88
CA SER A 130 0.51 6.27 -6.98
C SER A 130 -0.14 7.60 -6.63
N LYS A 131 -1.34 7.53 -6.05
CA LYS A 131 -2.10 8.72 -5.66
C LYS A 131 -1.42 9.50 -4.54
N MET A 132 -0.71 8.81 -3.66
CA MET A 132 -0.02 9.41 -2.51
C MET A 132 1.30 10.11 -2.87
N ILE A 133 1.99 9.68 -3.93
CA ILE A 133 3.31 10.21 -4.30
C ILE A 133 3.32 11.75 -4.37
N PRO A 134 2.39 12.43 -5.07
CA PRO A 134 2.40 13.90 -5.12
C PRO A 134 2.32 14.55 -3.74
N ALA A 135 1.52 13.98 -2.83
CA ALA A 135 1.33 14.54 -1.49
C ALA A 135 2.58 14.41 -0.59
N VAL A 136 3.41 13.39 -0.82
CA VAL A 136 4.60 13.13 0.03
C VAL A 136 5.91 13.58 -0.60
N SER A 137 5.94 13.84 -1.91
CA SER A 137 7.19 14.16 -2.62
C SER A 137 7.91 15.39 -2.07
N GLY A 138 7.17 16.40 -1.61
CA GLY A 138 7.76 17.60 -1.01
C GLY A 138 8.43 17.37 0.34
N LEU A 139 8.22 16.21 0.96
CA LEU A 139 8.81 15.83 2.25
C LEU A 139 10.04 14.92 2.10
N VAL A 140 10.36 14.49 0.88
CA VAL A 140 11.56 13.68 0.62
C VAL A 140 12.81 14.50 0.94
N GLY A 141 13.71 13.91 1.71
CA GLY A 141 14.93 14.57 2.17
C GLY A 141 14.79 15.32 3.50
N HIS A 142 13.58 15.51 4.04
CA HIS A 142 13.42 16.00 5.41
C HIS A 142 14.04 15.02 6.41
N GLU A 143 14.50 15.54 7.54
CA GLU A 143 15.01 14.71 8.63
C GLU A 143 13.94 14.51 9.71
N VAL A 144 13.82 13.27 10.16
CA VAL A 144 12.95 12.86 11.26
C VAL A 144 13.79 12.06 12.23
N ASP A 145 13.96 12.57 13.45
CA ASP A 145 14.78 11.95 14.51
C ASP A 145 16.20 11.57 14.03
N GLY A 146 16.84 12.46 13.23
CA GLY A 146 18.17 12.25 12.65
C GLY A 146 18.20 11.32 11.42
N VAL A 147 17.05 10.85 10.95
CA VAL A 147 16.93 9.96 9.78
C VAL A 147 16.35 10.73 8.60
N ARG A 148 17.07 10.73 7.47
CA ARG A 148 16.59 11.36 6.24
C ARG A 148 15.45 10.54 5.62
N CYS A 149 14.33 11.20 5.35
CA CYS A 149 13.15 10.57 4.75
C CYS A 149 13.35 10.30 3.26
N THR A 150 13.09 9.07 2.85
CA THR A 150 13.00 8.68 1.44
C THR A 150 11.54 8.57 0.99
N LEU A 151 11.32 8.50 -0.31
CA LEU A 151 9.98 8.32 -0.86
C LEU A 151 9.32 7.04 -0.31
N SER A 152 10.04 5.93 -0.26
CA SER A 152 9.52 4.66 0.27
C SER A 152 9.13 4.75 1.74
N GLY A 153 9.94 5.42 2.57
CA GLY A 153 9.61 5.66 3.97
C GLY A 153 8.34 6.48 4.14
N LEU A 154 8.21 7.58 3.39
CA LEU A 154 7.02 8.45 3.44
C LEU A 154 5.76 7.77 2.92
N LEU A 155 5.86 6.94 1.87
CA LEU A 155 4.74 6.13 1.39
C LEU A 155 4.26 5.12 2.44
N ALA A 156 5.19 4.53 3.19
CA ALA A 156 4.85 3.61 4.28
C ALA A 156 4.14 4.34 5.44
N VAL A 157 4.57 5.55 5.78
CA VAL A 157 3.85 6.43 6.73
C VAL A 157 2.45 6.73 6.22
N GLY A 158 2.34 7.20 4.98
CA GLY A 158 1.08 7.58 4.37
C GLY A 158 0.11 6.40 4.22
N HIS A 159 0.61 5.19 4.07
CA HIS A 159 -0.23 4.00 4.03
C HIS A 159 -1.05 3.80 5.32
N LEU A 160 -0.50 4.12 6.47
CA LEU A 160 -1.20 4.00 7.77
C LEU A 160 -1.84 5.30 8.23
N ALA A 161 -1.18 6.43 8.04
CA ALA A 161 -1.63 7.73 8.53
C ALA A 161 -2.55 8.48 7.55
N GLY A 162 -2.58 8.06 6.27
CA GLY A 162 -3.21 8.80 5.19
C GLY A 162 -2.36 10.00 4.74
N GLU A 163 -2.73 10.60 3.61
CA GLU A 163 -2.01 11.74 3.02
C GLU A 163 -1.86 12.90 4.02
N GLY A 164 -2.95 13.31 4.66
CA GLY A 164 -2.93 14.40 5.65
C GLY A 164 -2.15 14.09 6.92
N GLY A 165 -1.95 12.81 7.24
CA GLY A 165 -1.21 12.39 8.43
C GLY A 165 0.31 12.39 8.24
N VAL A 166 0.81 12.35 6.99
CA VAL A 166 2.26 12.27 6.73
C VAL A 166 2.96 13.53 7.22
N LYS A 167 2.44 14.71 6.89
CA LYS A 167 3.01 15.98 7.32
C LYS A 167 3.09 16.08 8.84
N GLY A 168 1.98 15.82 9.54
CA GLY A 168 1.98 15.85 11.02
C GLY A 168 2.95 14.84 11.63
N TRP A 169 3.06 13.63 11.05
CA TRP A 169 4.03 12.64 11.49
C TRP A 169 5.48 13.11 11.25
N THR A 170 5.77 13.78 10.16
CA THR A 170 7.12 14.27 9.83
C THR A 170 7.52 15.44 10.73
N GLU A 171 6.60 16.35 11.03
CA GLU A 171 6.90 17.61 11.73
C GLU A 171 6.77 17.52 13.26
N ASP A 172 5.87 16.64 13.77
CA ASP A 172 5.53 16.61 15.21
C ASP A 172 5.97 15.30 15.89
N PRO A 173 6.99 15.37 16.79
CA PRO A 173 7.44 14.21 17.56
C PRO A 173 6.33 13.59 18.42
N THR A 174 5.37 14.37 18.89
CA THR A 174 4.24 13.87 19.69
C THR A 174 3.33 12.99 18.85
N VAL A 175 3.08 13.39 17.60
CA VAL A 175 2.33 12.57 16.63
C VAL A 175 3.09 11.28 16.36
N ARG A 176 4.40 11.31 16.13
CA ARG A 176 5.22 10.10 15.93
C ARG A 176 5.15 9.13 17.10
N ALA A 177 5.29 9.63 18.31
CA ALA A 177 5.24 8.83 19.54
C ALA A 177 3.89 8.10 19.69
N ARG A 178 2.79 8.74 19.28
CA ARG A 178 1.43 8.16 19.33
C ARG A 178 1.21 7.07 18.28
N PHE A 179 1.87 7.15 17.13
CA PHE A 179 1.68 6.25 16.00
C PHE A 179 2.85 5.26 15.80
N LYS A 180 3.13 4.45 16.83
CA LYS A 180 4.24 3.47 16.84
C LYS A 180 4.27 2.54 15.62
N ALA A 181 3.12 2.04 15.17
CA ALA A 181 3.04 1.18 13.99
C ALA A 181 3.45 1.91 12.70
N THR A 182 3.13 3.19 12.57
CA THR A 182 3.53 4.05 11.45
C THR A 182 5.04 4.25 11.44
N THR A 183 5.63 4.55 12.61
CA THR A 183 7.08 4.69 12.76
C THR A 183 7.82 3.39 12.45
N ALA A 184 7.30 2.24 12.90
CA ALA A 184 7.88 0.94 12.58
C ALA A 184 7.84 0.64 11.07
N ASN A 185 6.77 1.02 10.38
CA ASN A 185 6.67 0.86 8.92
C ASN A 185 7.64 1.81 8.19
N PHE A 186 7.78 3.05 8.66
CA PHE A 186 8.79 3.97 8.15
C PHE A 186 10.18 3.35 8.22
N THR A 187 10.60 2.87 9.41
CA THR A 187 11.93 2.27 9.61
C THR A 187 12.19 1.10 8.67
N LYS A 188 11.18 0.26 8.43
CA LYS A 188 11.31 -0.90 7.52
C LYS A 188 11.41 -0.51 6.05
N ALA A 189 10.73 0.54 5.64
CA ALA A 189 10.59 0.92 4.25
C ALA A 189 11.57 2.03 3.81
N ASN A 190 12.06 2.86 4.75
CA ASN A 190 12.96 3.96 4.43
C ASN A 190 14.26 3.46 3.79
N GLY A 191 14.67 4.09 2.70
CA GLY A 191 15.88 3.71 1.97
C GLY A 191 15.70 2.57 0.96
N ILE A 192 14.49 2.08 0.73
CA ILE A 192 14.26 1.07 -0.32
C ILE A 192 14.37 1.71 -1.72
N PHE A 193 13.87 2.94 -1.88
CA PHE A 193 14.03 3.80 -3.07
C PHE A 193 13.80 5.26 -2.72
#